data_e41bdfe042bc0ea5e11f3ffe46705dbf
#
_entry.id   e41bdfe042bc0ea5e11f3ffe46705dbf
#
_cell.length_a   1.000
_cell.length_b   1.000
_cell.length_c   1.000
_cell.angle_alpha   90.00
_cell.angle_beta   90.00
_cell.angle_gamma   90.00
#
_symmetry.space_group_name_H-M   'P 1'
#
loop_
_entity.id
_entity.type
_entity.pdbx_description
1 polymer ?
#
loop_
_entity_poly.entity_id
_entity_poly.type
_entity_poly.pdbx_seq_one_letter_code
_entity_poly.pdbx_strand_id
1 'polypeptide(L)'
;MTFGVTGEDEIAGLSGMQQLEAVLRGDLPAPPMASTLSFNMVEVGKGTVVFEAFPGGHLLNPMGTVHGGWALTLIDTVTGCAAHTLLPAGAGYTTVETKANFCRPIFPDSGCVRVEGRVVNEGRTIITAEGRILDPGGRLLAHGASTLMILKPRNKR
;
A
#
# COMPACT_ATOMS: atom_id res chain seq x y z
N MET A 1 -11.63 -2.50 13.01
CA MET A 1 -10.39 -1.81 12.60
C MET A 1 -10.52 -0.36 13.00
N THR A 2 -9.53 0.20 13.68
CA THR A 2 -9.46 1.63 14.02
C THR A 2 -8.64 2.36 12.97
N PHE A 3 -8.93 3.64 12.73
CA PHE A 3 -8.20 4.49 11.78
C PHE A 3 -7.58 5.67 12.52
N GLY A 4 -6.33 5.99 12.24
CA GLY A 4 -5.61 7.08 12.88
C GLY A 4 -4.18 7.19 12.40
N VAL A 5 -3.46 8.13 12.99
CA VAL A 5 -2.02 8.28 12.80
C VAL A 5 -1.34 7.76 14.08
N THR A 6 -0.45 6.81 13.91
CA THR A 6 0.32 6.24 15.03
C THR A 6 1.39 7.25 15.49
N GLY A 7 1.50 7.43 16.81
CA GLY A 7 2.54 8.28 17.40
C GLY A 7 3.95 7.69 17.22
N GLU A 8 4.96 8.55 17.12
CA GLU A 8 6.36 8.09 16.98
C GLU A 8 6.78 7.16 18.14
N ASP A 9 6.32 7.44 19.36
CA ASP A 9 6.65 6.64 20.55
C ASP A 9 6.01 5.23 20.52
N GLU A 10 4.86 5.06 19.86
CA GLU A 10 4.17 3.78 19.76
C GLU A 10 4.87 2.81 18.80
N ILE A 11 5.59 3.35 17.79
CA ILE A 11 6.34 2.55 16.83
C ILE A 11 7.85 2.57 17.08
N ALA A 12 8.30 3.29 18.12
CA ALA A 12 9.71 3.33 18.49
C ALA A 12 10.21 1.92 18.81
N GLY A 13 11.24 1.49 18.10
CA GLY A 13 11.82 0.16 18.28
C GLY A 13 11.15 -0.97 17.47
N LEU A 14 10.03 -0.71 16.79
CA LEU A 14 9.42 -1.67 15.87
C LEU A 14 10.02 -1.56 14.47
N SER A 15 10.41 -2.71 13.90
CA SER A 15 10.73 -2.79 12.47
C SER A 15 9.47 -2.52 11.63
N GLY A 16 9.65 -2.17 10.36
CA GLY A 16 8.52 -1.98 9.45
C GLY A 16 7.60 -3.20 9.36
N MET A 17 8.17 -4.41 9.38
CA MET A 17 7.39 -5.65 9.44
C MET A 17 6.52 -5.71 10.68
N GLN A 18 7.10 -5.47 11.86
CA GLN A 18 6.36 -5.49 13.13
C GLN A 18 5.25 -4.44 13.18
N GLN A 19 5.48 -3.25 12.60
CA GLN A 19 4.46 -2.20 12.49
C GLN A 19 3.27 -2.67 11.65
N LEU A 20 3.52 -3.24 10.46
CA LEU A 20 2.45 -3.73 9.58
C LEU A 20 1.71 -4.93 10.17
N GLU A 21 2.42 -5.85 10.84
CA GLU A 21 1.79 -6.94 11.59
C GLU A 21 0.88 -6.42 12.71
N ALA A 22 1.29 -5.36 13.41
CA ALA A 22 0.49 -4.74 14.47
C ALA A 22 -0.78 -4.07 13.90
N VAL A 23 -0.67 -3.40 12.72
CA VAL A 23 -1.85 -2.88 12.01
C VAL A 23 -2.78 -4.01 11.58
N LEU A 24 -2.24 -5.11 11.04
CA LEU A 24 -3.03 -6.27 10.60
C LEU A 24 -3.80 -6.92 11.76
N ARG A 25 -3.20 -7.00 12.95
CA ARG A 25 -3.86 -7.51 14.17
C ARG A 25 -4.82 -6.51 14.81
N GLY A 26 -4.76 -5.22 14.43
CA GLY A 26 -5.55 -4.15 15.05
C GLY A 26 -4.95 -3.55 16.33
N ASP A 27 -3.68 -3.88 16.63
CA ASP A 27 -2.92 -3.30 17.76
C ASP A 27 -2.51 -1.85 17.47
N LEU A 28 -2.30 -1.52 16.19
CA LEU A 28 -2.09 -0.16 15.69
C LEU A 28 -3.21 0.23 14.72
N PRO A 29 -3.55 1.53 14.64
CA PRO A 29 -4.57 2.00 13.72
C PRO A 29 -4.10 1.90 12.26
N ALA A 30 -5.03 1.61 11.35
CA ALA A 30 -4.79 1.78 9.92
C ALA A 30 -4.81 3.27 9.56
N PRO A 31 -4.11 3.71 8.50
CA PRO A 31 -4.09 5.12 8.12
C PRO A 31 -5.50 5.62 7.74
N PRO A 32 -5.86 6.88 8.06
CA PRO A 32 -7.18 7.44 7.75
C PRO A 32 -7.58 7.32 6.28
N MET A 33 -6.60 7.39 5.37
CA MET A 33 -6.79 7.22 3.93
C MET A 33 -7.39 5.85 3.56
N ALA A 34 -7.10 4.80 4.32
CA ALA A 34 -7.66 3.47 4.09
C ALA A 34 -9.19 3.46 4.26
N SER A 35 -9.71 4.21 5.24
CA SER A 35 -11.15 4.41 5.40
C SER A 35 -11.75 5.22 4.24
N THR A 36 -11.10 6.33 3.86
CA THR A 36 -11.59 7.23 2.81
C THR A 36 -11.67 6.53 1.44
N LEU A 37 -10.69 5.70 1.13
CA LEU A 37 -10.55 5.02 -0.16
C LEU A 37 -10.97 3.55 -0.12
N SER A 38 -11.54 3.09 0.99
CA SER A 38 -12.15 1.77 1.16
C SER A 38 -11.21 0.61 0.84
N PHE A 39 -10.08 0.53 1.53
CA PHE A 39 -9.17 -0.61 1.41
C PHE A 39 -8.61 -1.06 2.77
N ASN A 40 -8.23 -2.34 2.87
CA ASN A 40 -7.68 -2.94 4.08
C ASN A 40 -6.53 -3.88 3.74
N MET A 41 -5.50 -3.91 4.58
CA MET A 41 -4.45 -4.91 4.51
C MET A 41 -4.99 -6.25 5.05
N VAL A 42 -4.72 -7.33 4.32
CA VAL A 42 -5.19 -8.69 4.68
C VAL A 42 -4.06 -9.70 4.81
N GLU A 43 -2.91 -9.45 4.19
CA GLU A 43 -1.74 -10.30 4.33
C GLU A 43 -0.46 -9.43 4.38
N VAL A 44 0.51 -9.84 5.18
CA VAL A 44 1.83 -9.25 5.24
C VAL A 44 2.89 -10.34 5.34
N GLY A 45 3.96 -10.19 4.56
CA GLY A 45 5.12 -11.07 4.56
C GLY A 45 6.38 -10.29 4.19
N LYS A 46 7.53 -10.88 4.35
CA LYS A 46 8.79 -10.20 4.03
C LYS A 46 8.88 -9.85 2.54
N GLY A 47 8.88 -8.56 2.25
CA GLY A 47 8.89 -8.02 0.89
C GLY A 47 7.56 -8.16 0.14
N THR A 48 6.48 -8.57 0.80
CA THR A 48 5.17 -8.77 0.17
C THR A 48 4.03 -8.30 1.06
N VAL A 49 2.99 -7.75 0.47
CA VAL A 49 1.73 -7.44 1.16
C VAL A 49 0.55 -7.64 0.23
N VAL A 50 -0.62 -7.87 0.82
CA VAL A 50 -1.88 -7.94 0.10
C VAL A 50 -2.91 -7.06 0.78
N PHE A 51 -3.63 -6.32 -0.03
CA PHE A 51 -4.80 -5.55 0.39
C PHE A 51 -6.04 -6.03 -0.35
N GLU A 52 -7.16 -5.85 0.28
CA GLU A 52 -8.48 -5.88 -0.33
C GLU A 52 -9.01 -4.46 -0.44
N ALA A 53 -9.60 -4.12 -1.59
CA ALA A 53 -10.13 -2.79 -1.82
C ALA A 53 -11.51 -2.87 -2.47
N PHE A 54 -12.38 -1.93 -2.09
CA PHE A 54 -13.80 -1.95 -2.40
C PHE A 54 -14.15 -0.72 -3.23
N PRO A 55 -14.26 -0.85 -4.56
CA PRO A 55 -14.67 0.26 -5.41
C PRO A 55 -16.10 0.70 -5.08
N GLY A 56 -16.36 2.00 -5.18
CA GLY A 56 -17.68 2.56 -4.86
C GLY A 56 -17.99 3.81 -5.67
N GLY A 57 -19.25 4.26 -5.58
CA GLY A 57 -19.75 5.40 -6.37
C GLY A 57 -19.05 6.74 -6.07
N HIS A 58 -18.45 6.90 -4.89
CA HIS A 58 -17.68 8.10 -4.51
C HIS A 58 -16.29 8.17 -5.17
N LEU A 59 -15.87 7.12 -5.87
CA LEU A 59 -14.56 7.03 -6.55
C LEU A 59 -14.66 7.23 -8.06
N LEU A 60 -15.85 7.58 -8.59
CA LEU A 60 -16.08 7.67 -10.01
C LEU A 60 -15.42 8.90 -10.65
N ASN A 61 -14.98 8.72 -11.87
CA ASN A 61 -14.69 9.80 -12.80
C ASN A 61 -15.97 10.25 -13.53
N PRO A 62 -15.94 11.34 -14.31
CA PRO A 62 -17.13 11.82 -15.05
C PRO A 62 -17.71 10.83 -16.07
N MET A 63 -16.97 9.80 -16.46
CA MET A 63 -17.41 8.77 -17.41
C MET A 63 -18.08 7.56 -16.72
N GLY A 64 -18.23 7.58 -15.39
CA GLY A 64 -18.89 6.52 -14.62
C GLY A 64 -18.04 5.29 -14.33
N THR A 65 -16.74 5.34 -14.58
CA THR A 65 -15.80 4.32 -14.12
C THR A 65 -15.03 4.81 -12.89
N VAL A 66 -14.48 3.89 -12.09
CA VAL A 66 -13.61 4.25 -10.97
C VAL A 66 -12.40 5.01 -11.49
N HIS A 67 -12.09 6.14 -10.84
CA HIS A 67 -11.00 7.01 -11.26
C HIS A 67 -9.64 6.29 -11.18
N GLY A 68 -8.81 6.40 -12.20
CA GLY A 68 -7.48 5.78 -12.24
C GLY A 68 -6.57 6.20 -11.08
N GLY A 69 -6.78 7.40 -10.52
CA GLY A 69 -6.09 7.87 -9.31
C GLY A 69 -6.29 6.96 -8.10
N TRP A 70 -7.47 6.33 -7.95
CA TRP A 70 -7.70 5.33 -6.91
C TRP A 70 -6.81 4.10 -7.10
N ALA A 71 -6.78 3.56 -8.32
CA ALA A 71 -5.92 2.42 -8.64
C ALA A 71 -4.43 2.77 -8.48
N LEU A 72 -4.00 3.98 -8.87
CA LEU A 72 -2.64 4.46 -8.65
C LEU A 72 -2.29 4.53 -7.17
N THR A 73 -3.20 5.03 -6.33
CA THR A 73 -3.02 5.07 -4.87
C THR A 73 -2.88 3.67 -4.28
N LEU A 74 -3.66 2.70 -4.74
CA LEU A 74 -3.54 1.30 -4.30
C LEU A 74 -2.18 0.71 -4.69
N ILE A 75 -1.68 0.99 -5.89
CA ILE A 75 -0.35 0.55 -6.32
C ILE A 75 0.75 1.19 -5.45
N ASP A 76 0.68 2.50 -5.20
CA ASP A 76 1.64 3.17 -4.33
C ASP A 76 1.61 2.60 -2.90
N THR A 77 0.42 2.42 -2.35
CA THR A 77 0.22 1.86 -1.01
C THR A 77 0.83 0.47 -0.88
N VAL A 78 0.51 -0.43 -1.81
CA VAL A 78 0.95 -1.83 -1.71
C VAL A 78 2.45 -1.97 -1.95
N THR A 79 3.03 -1.17 -2.84
CA THR A 79 4.49 -1.18 -3.08
C THR A 79 5.26 -0.56 -1.92
N GLY A 80 4.75 0.53 -1.35
CA GLY A 80 5.31 1.18 -0.18
C GLY A 80 5.28 0.27 1.06
N CYS A 81 4.15 -0.37 1.34
CA CYS A 81 4.04 -1.33 2.43
C CYS A 81 4.94 -2.56 2.23
N ALA A 82 5.04 -3.10 1.01
CA ALA A 82 5.96 -4.20 0.72
C ALA A 82 7.41 -3.82 1.02
N ALA A 83 7.85 -2.63 0.61
CA ALA A 83 9.19 -2.11 0.92
C ALA A 83 9.36 -1.88 2.43
N HIS A 84 8.31 -1.38 3.11
CA HIS A 84 8.36 -1.11 4.55
C HIS A 84 8.65 -2.36 5.38
N THR A 85 8.16 -3.54 4.94
CA THR A 85 8.45 -4.81 5.63
C THR A 85 9.94 -5.12 5.79
N LEU A 86 10.80 -4.54 4.95
CA LEU A 86 12.25 -4.78 4.94
C LEU A 86 13.02 -3.79 5.82
N LEU A 87 12.37 -2.73 6.30
CA LEU A 87 13.05 -1.64 7.00
C LEU A 87 13.27 -1.97 8.48
N PRO A 88 14.49 -1.71 9.01
CA PRO A 88 14.76 -1.84 10.42
C PRO A 88 14.03 -0.77 11.24
N ALA A 89 13.97 -0.95 12.55
CA ALA A 89 13.40 0.03 13.47
C ALA A 89 14.02 1.43 13.28
N GLY A 90 13.17 2.45 13.29
CA GLY A 90 13.54 3.85 13.12
C GLY A 90 13.83 4.27 11.67
N ALA A 91 13.91 3.35 10.72
CA ALA A 91 13.99 3.69 9.30
C ALA A 91 12.61 3.88 8.72
N GLY A 92 12.50 4.75 7.72
CA GLY A 92 11.30 4.98 6.94
C GLY A 92 11.60 4.94 5.44
N TYR A 93 10.63 5.27 4.65
CA TYR A 93 10.80 5.47 3.20
C TYR A 93 9.95 6.65 2.72
N THR A 94 10.28 7.10 1.52
CA THR A 94 9.39 7.95 0.74
C THR A 94 9.33 7.45 -0.69
N THR A 95 8.15 7.50 -1.29
CA THR A 95 7.99 7.19 -2.71
C THR A 95 8.57 8.33 -3.54
N VAL A 96 9.47 8.00 -4.46
CA VAL A 96 10.07 8.95 -5.40
C VAL A 96 9.28 8.97 -6.70
N GLU A 97 8.82 7.80 -7.12
CA GLU A 97 8.04 7.63 -8.33
C GLU A 97 7.09 6.44 -8.16
N THR A 98 5.85 6.61 -8.62
CA THR A 98 4.92 5.51 -8.87
C THR A 98 4.33 5.68 -10.25
N LYS A 99 4.39 4.62 -11.05
CA LYS A 99 3.69 4.56 -12.34
C LYS A 99 2.72 3.38 -12.36
N ALA A 100 1.60 3.54 -13.07
CA ALA A 100 0.63 2.48 -13.27
C ALA A 100 0.18 2.39 -14.72
N ASN A 101 -0.18 1.19 -15.14
CA ASN A 101 -0.87 0.90 -16.39
C ASN A 101 -2.26 0.35 -16.04
N PHE A 102 -3.28 0.99 -16.60
CA PHE A 102 -4.68 0.63 -16.40
C PHE A 102 -5.11 -0.29 -17.56
N CYS A 103 -5.25 -1.57 -17.25
CA CYS A 103 -5.50 -2.61 -18.27
C CYS A 103 -6.99 -2.77 -18.57
N ARG A 104 -7.85 -2.54 -17.57
CA ARG A 104 -9.30 -2.69 -17.65
C ARG A 104 -10.01 -1.66 -16.80
N PRO A 105 -11.20 -1.19 -17.20
CA PRO A 105 -12.00 -0.31 -16.34
C PRO A 105 -12.44 -1.04 -15.08
N ILE A 106 -12.49 -0.31 -13.97
CA ILE A 106 -13.06 -0.76 -12.71
C ILE A 106 -14.40 -0.06 -12.53
N PHE A 107 -15.43 -0.78 -12.11
CA PHE A 107 -16.76 -0.26 -11.87
C PHE A 107 -17.12 -0.39 -10.38
N PRO A 108 -18.10 0.38 -9.87
CA PRO A 108 -18.53 0.28 -8.47
C PRO A 108 -19.01 -1.10 -8.06
N ASP A 109 -19.53 -1.87 -9.01
CA ASP A 109 -20.05 -3.23 -8.85
C ASP A 109 -19.04 -4.32 -9.23
N SER A 110 -17.77 -3.97 -9.47
CA SER A 110 -16.70 -4.94 -9.76
C SER A 110 -16.42 -5.91 -8.62
N GLY A 111 -16.97 -5.67 -7.44
CA GLY A 111 -16.72 -6.47 -6.24
C GLY A 111 -15.38 -6.10 -5.58
N CYS A 112 -15.00 -6.87 -4.57
CA CYS A 112 -13.74 -6.70 -3.87
C CYS A 112 -12.57 -7.00 -4.83
N VAL A 113 -11.65 -6.04 -5.00
CA VAL A 113 -10.42 -6.24 -5.77
C VAL A 113 -9.27 -6.61 -4.86
N ARG A 114 -8.43 -7.53 -5.30
CA ARG A 114 -7.21 -7.94 -4.62
C ARG A 114 -6.04 -7.10 -5.13
N VAL A 115 -5.29 -6.50 -4.21
CA VAL A 115 -4.14 -5.65 -4.51
C VAL A 115 -2.90 -6.30 -3.91
N GLU A 116 -1.96 -6.67 -4.76
CA GLU A 116 -0.75 -7.39 -4.34
C GLU A 116 0.48 -6.55 -4.62
N GLY A 117 1.38 -6.45 -3.64
CA GLY A 117 2.66 -5.78 -3.75
C GLY A 117 3.81 -6.70 -3.41
N ARG A 118 4.90 -6.57 -4.15
CA ARG A 118 6.14 -7.29 -3.88
C ARG A 118 7.36 -6.44 -4.19
N VAL A 119 8.39 -6.58 -3.37
CA VAL A 119 9.70 -6.00 -3.65
C VAL A 119 10.35 -6.76 -4.79
N VAL A 120 10.89 -6.04 -5.76
CA VAL A 120 11.67 -6.56 -6.88
C VAL A 120 13.15 -6.54 -6.56
N ASN A 121 13.62 -5.43 -5.97
CA ASN A 121 15.01 -5.28 -5.58
C ASN A 121 15.13 -4.44 -4.32
N GLU A 122 15.89 -4.96 -3.36
CA GLU A 122 16.27 -4.26 -2.13
C GLU A 122 17.69 -3.73 -2.28
N GLY A 123 17.80 -2.41 -2.48
CA GLY A 123 19.09 -1.71 -2.50
C GLY A 123 19.38 -1.03 -1.17
N ARG A 124 20.60 -0.50 -1.04
CA ARG A 124 21.04 0.18 0.19
C ARG A 124 20.33 1.52 0.44
N THR A 125 19.89 2.20 -0.60
CA THR A 125 19.27 3.52 -0.55
C THR A 125 17.94 3.56 -1.29
N ILE A 126 17.75 2.68 -2.25
CA ILE A 126 16.56 2.58 -3.11
C ILE A 126 16.03 1.16 -3.04
N ILE A 127 14.71 1.05 -2.89
CA ILE A 127 13.96 -0.19 -3.08
C ILE A 127 13.08 0.00 -4.29
N THR A 128 12.99 -1.01 -5.15
CA THR A 128 12.01 -1.07 -6.23
C THR A 128 11.00 -2.16 -5.93
N ALA A 129 9.73 -1.84 -6.10
CA ALA A 129 8.63 -2.76 -5.87
C ALA A 129 7.61 -2.67 -7.00
N GLU A 130 6.87 -3.72 -7.21
CA GLU A 130 5.77 -3.76 -8.16
C GLU A 130 4.47 -4.17 -7.49
N GLY A 131 3.36 -3.67 -8.05
CA GLY A 131 2.01 -3.94 -7.58
C GLY A 131 1.08 -4.31 -8.71
N ARG A 132 0.04 -5.07 -8.40
CA ARG A 132 -1.03 -5.41 -9.32
C ARG A 132 -2.38 -5.42 -8.64
N ILE A 133 -3.40 -5.10 -9.41
CA ILE A 133 -4.80 -5.12 -8.97
C ILE A 133 -5.53 -6.16 -9.80
N LEU A 134 -6.20 -7.08 -9.13
CA LEU A 134 -6.93 -8.21 -9.70
C LEU A 134 -8.40 -8.11 -9.34
N ASP A 135 -9.28 -8.46 -10.27
CA ASP A 135 -10.70 -8.63 -9.96
C ASP A 135 -10.96 -9.95 -9.19
N PRO A 136 -12.20 -10.19 -8.69
CA PRO A 136 -12.53 -11.43 -7.98
C PRO A 136 -12.29 -12.70 -8.80
N GLY A 137 -12.26 -12.61 -10.12
CA GLY A 137 -11.96 -13.71 -11.04
C GLY A 137 -10.46 -13.88 -11.34
N GLY A 138 -9.59 -13.06 -10.72
CA GLY A 138 -8.14 -13.10 -10.93
C GLY A 138 -7.65 -12.40 -12.21
N ARG A 139 -8.52 -11.64 -12.92
CA ARG A 139 -8.11 -10.89 -14.11
C ARG A 139 -7.39 -9.61 -13.72
N LEU A 140 -6.30 -9.29 -14.42
CA LEU A 140 -5.53 -8.07 -14.20
C LEU A 140 -6.33 -6.82 -14.60
N LEU A 141 -6.54 -5.92 -13.63
CA LEU A 141 -7.19 -4.62 -13.82
C LEU A 141 -6.18 -3.50 -14.01
N ALA A 142 -5.13 -3.49 -13.19
CA ALA A 142 -4.02 -2.55 -13.29
C ALA A 142 -2.74 -3.18 -12.73
N HIS A 143 -1.59 -2.67 -13.16
CA HIS A 143 -0.30 -2.99 -12.56
C HIS A 143 0.62 -1.78 -12.60
N GLY A 144 1.65 -1.80 -11.78
CA GLY A 144 2.60 -0.70 -11.73
C GLY A 144 3.85 -1.03 -10.93
N ALA A 145 4.72 -0.05 -10.84
CA ALA A 145 5.95 -0.15 -10.08
C ALA A 145 6.24 1.18 -9.38
N SER A 146 6.93 1.08 -8.24
CA SER A 146 7.39 2.25 -7.49
C SER A 146 8.89 2.18 -7.23
N THR A 147 9.50 3.35 -7.21
CA THR A 147 10.84 3.60 -6.71
C THR A 147 10.73 4.27 -5.35
N LEU A 148 11.29 3.66 -4.33
CA LEU A 148 11.20 4.12 -2.95
C LEU A 148 12.60 4.42 -2.41
N MET A 149 12.76 5.59 -1.80
CA MET A 149 14.00 5.99 -1.16
C MET A 149 13.93 5.69 0.34
N ILE A 150 14.95 4.98 0.85
CA ILE A 150 15.08 4.67 2.27
C ILE A 150 15.50 5.92 3.03
N LEU A 151 14.71 6.28 4.03
CA LEU A 151 15.00 7.33 4.99
C LEU A 151 15.63 6.73 6.24
N LYS A 152 16.88 7.09 6.51
CA LYS A 152 17.58 6.64 7.71
C LYS A 152 16.98 7.28 8.97
N PRO A 153 17.10 6.64 10.15
CA PRO A 153 16.70 7.24 11.39
C PRO A 153 17.33 8.64 11.56
N ARG A 154 16.55 9.62 11.97
CA ARG A 154 17.10 10.92 12.36
C ARG A 154 17.93 10.72 13.60
N ASN A 155 19.24 10.94 13.52
CA ASN A 155 20.04 11.10 14.73
C ASN A 155 19.44 12.27 15.52
N LYS A 156 18.83 11.97 16.70
CA LYS A 156 18.46 13.05 17.63
C LYS A 156 19.77 13.80 17.96
N ARG A 157 19.89 15.03 17.46
CA ARG A 157 20.93 15.96 17.90
C ARG A 157 20.61 16.42 19.32
#